data_5e58579e5e8fc98f9dd9141c79ed6c1f
#
_entry.id   5e58579e5e8fc98f9dd9141c79ed6c1f
#
_cell.length_a   1.000
_cell.length_b   1.000
_cell.length_c   1.000
_cell.angle_alpha   90.00
_cell.angle_beta   90.00
_cell.angle_gamma   90.00
#
_symmetry.space_group_name_H-M   'P 1'
#
loop_
_entity.id
_entity.type
_entity.pdbx_description
1 polymer ?
#
loop_
_entity_poly.entity_id
_entity_poly.type
_entity_poly.pdbx_seq_one_letter_code
_entity_poly.pdbx_strand_id
1 'polypeptide(L)'
;MHGVTTESQGAKAPLAGAGELRVLLTADQIASRVRALGLEIARDYDGERPLLVAVLKGACMFQADLARASALDLELDFLSVSSYGSDTTAQGPPRLISDVRADVAGRHVLLCEGVVDSGRTVSYILDALGSRRPASLVVATLLNKLPCRKIEVPLRYVGFSIGADFVVGYGLDRAERYRNLPFIGIPEEM
;
A
#
# COMPACT_ATOMS: atom_id res chain seq x y z
N MET A 1 -17.47 18.46 -17.15
CA MET A 1 -18.53 18.08 -16.22
C MET A 1 -19.16 16.78 -16.69
N HIS A 2 -18.82 15.63 -16.15
CA HIS A 2 -19.63 14.40 -16.19
C HIS A 2 -19.18 13.58 -14.99
N GLY A 3 -19.92 13.73 -13.91
CA GLY A 3 -19.78 12.87 -12.74
C GLY A 3 -20.37 11.50 -13.05
N VAL A 4 -19.55 10.46 -13.02
CA VAL A 4 -20.05 9.07 -13.03
C VAL A 4 -20.21 8.66 -11.58
N THR A 5 -21.45 8.76 -11.10
CA THR A 5 -21.90 8.12 -9.87
C THR A 5 -22.13 6.64 -10.22
N THR A 6 -21.18 5.78 -9.91
CA THR A 6 -21.36 4.33 -9.97
C THR A 6 -21.88 3.84 -8.63
N GLU A 7 -23.18 3.66 -8.50
CA GLU A 7 -23.79 2.74 -7.53
C GLU A 7 -23.39 1.31 -7.94
N SER A 8 -22.33 0.76 -7.35
CA SER A 8 -22.00 -0.64 -7.50
C SER A 8 -22.84 -1.44 -6.49
N GLN A 9 -23.83 -2.19 -6.96
CA GLN A 9 -24.45 -3.27 -6.19
C GLN A 9 -23.35 -4.28 -5.84
N GLY A 10 -22.91 -4.27 -4.56
CA GLY A 10 -21.79 -5.07 -4.09
C GLY A 10 -22.10 -6.56 -4.15
N ALA A 11 -21.37 -7.29 -4.96
CA ALA A 11 -21.38 -8.74 -4.92
C ALA A 11 -20.82 -9.20 -3.55
N LYS A 12 -21.61 -9.98 -2.81
CA LYS A 12 -21.17 -10.61 -1.55
C LYS A 12 -20.33 -11.84 -1.90
N ALA A 13 -19.10 -11.89 -1.40
CA ALA A 13 -18.25 -13.08 -1.53
C ALA A 13 -18.32 -13.89 -0.23
N PRO A 14 -18.88 -15.11 -0.24
CA PRO A 14 -18.91 -15.97 0.94
C PRO A 14 -17.54 -16.59 1.17
N LEU A 15 -16.95 -16.32 2.31
CA LEU A 15 -15.74 -16.99 2.79
C LEU A 15 -16.08 -17.80 4.01
N ALA A 16 -15.73 -19.09 4.00
CA ALA A 16 -15.96 -19.98 5.14
C ALA A 16 -15.31 -19.39 6.41
N GLY A 17 -16.12 -19.05 7.42
CA GLY A 17 -15.65 -18.53 8.71
C GLY A 17 -15.27 -17.04 8.75
N ALA A 18 -15.55 -16.27 7.69
CA ALA A 18 -15.45 -14.82 7.68
C ALA A 18 -16.85 -14.20 7.73
N GLY A 19 -17.03 -13.11 8.49
CA GLY A 19 -18.23 -12.29 8.41
C GLY A 19 -18.48 -11.79 6.99
N GLU A 20 -19.69 -11.29 6.71
CA GLU A 20 -20.03 -10.74 5.40
C GLU A 20 -19.09 -9.57 5.05
N LEU A 21 -18.53 -9.57 3.85
CA LEU A 21 -17.68 -8.52 3.31
C LEU A 21 -18.41 -7.86 2.13
N ARG A 22 -18.52 -6.55 2.18
CA ARG A 22 -18.94 -5.76 1.01
C ARG A 22 -17.70 -5.49 0.16
N VAL A 23 -17.67 -5.95 -1.07
CA VAL A 23 -16.55 -5.72 -1.99
C VAL A 23 -16.48 -4.23 -2.36
N LEU A 24 -15.37 -3.58 -2.06
CA LEU A 24 -15.08 -2.19 -2.44
C LEU A 24 -14.34 -2.13 -3.78
N LEU A 25 -13.32 -2.97 -3.97
CA LEU A 25 -12.55 -3.08 -5.21
C LEU A 25 -12.41 -4.56 -5.57
N THR A 26 -12.76 -4.91 -6.79
CA THR A 26 -12.62 -6.29 -7.29
C THR A 26 -11.18 -6.63 -7.61
N ALA A 27 -10.86 -7.91 -7.70
CA ALA A 27 -9.53 -8.39 -8.11
C ALA A 27 -9.14 -7.84 -9.51
N ASP A 28 -10.08 -7.78 -10.44
CA ASP A 28 -9.83 -7.28 -11.80
C ASP A 28 -9.54 -5.78 -11.83
N GLN A 29 -10.23 -4.99 -11.02
CA GLN A 29 -9.95 -3.56 -10.86
C GLN A 29 -8.55 -3.35 -10.32
N ILE A 30 -8.17 -4.09 -9.27
CA ILE A 30 -6.82 -4.03 -8.67
C ILE A 30 -5.78 -4.43 -9.71
N ALA A 31 -5.94 -5.58 -10.37
CA ALA A 31 -4.99 -6.06 -11.37
C ALA A 31 -4.81 -5.08 -12.54
N SER A 32 -5.90 -4.47 -13.01
CA SER A 32 -5.86 -3.46 -14.07
C SER A 32 -5.09 -2.22 -13.64
N ARG A 33 -5.35 -1.70 -12.42
CA ARG A 33 -4.67 -0.50 -11.92
C ARG A 33 -3.20 -0.76 -11.62
N VAL A 34 -2.85 -1.91 -11.05
CA VAL A 34 -1.46 -2.30 -10.78
C VAL A 34 -0.66 -2.41 -12.08
N ARG A 35 -1.26 -2.97 -13.16
CA ARG A 35 -0.62 -2.97 -14.48
C ARG A 35 -0.36 -1.56 -15.00
N ALA A 36 -1.32 -0.66 -14.86
CA ALA A 36 -1.14 0.74 -15.27
C ALA A 36 -0.01 1.42 -14.48
N LEU A 37 0.03 1.25 -13.16
CA LEU A 37 1.12 1.76 -12.32
C LEU A 37 2.48 1.16 -12.69
N GLY A 38 2.54 -0.14 -12.98
CA GLY A 38 3.76 -0.80 -13.44
C GLY A 38 4.32 -0.18 -14.72
N LEU A 39 3.44 0.13 -15.69
CA LEU A 39 3.84 0.82 -16.93
C LEU A 39 4.28 2.28 -16.69
N GLU A 40 3.66 2.98 -15.74
CA GLU A 40 4.09 4.32 -15.34
C GLU A 40 5.52 4.27 -14.75
N ILE A 41 5.75 3.34 -13.82
CA ILE A 41 7.06 3.13 -13.17
C ILE A 41 8.11 2.69 -14.20
N ALA A 42 7.77 1.78 -15.11
CA ALA A 42 8.68 1.32 -16.16
C ALA A 42 9.20 2.48 -17.03
N ARG A 43 8.34 3.45 -17.36
CA ARG A 43 8.74 4.64 -18.12
C ARG A 43 9.58 5.61 -17.29
N ASP A 44 9.22 5.81 -16.01
CA ASP A 44 9.91 6.77 -15.15
C ASP A 44 11.32 6.27 -14.76
N TYR A 45 11.55 4.95 -14.80
CA TYR A 45 12.81 4.30 -14.42
C TYR A 45 13.44 3.50 -15.57
N ASP A 46 13.20 3.90 -16.83
CA ASP A 46 13.80 3.26 -18.00
C ASP A 46 15.34 3.35 -17.95
N GLY A 47 16.00 2.20 -18.05
CA GLY A 47 17.45 2.08 -17.93
C GLY A 47 17.98 2.09 -16.48
N GLU A 48 17.13 2.25 -15.47
CA GLU A 48 17.49 2.24 -14.06
C GLU A 48 17.16 0.90 -13.39
N ARG A 49 17.82 0.63 -12.27
CA ARG A 49 17.55 -0.55 -11.43
C ARG A 49 17.05 -0.13 -10.04
N PRO A 50 15.76 0.20 -9.92
CA PRO A 50 15.21 0.68 -8.66
C PRO A 50 15.11 -0.41 -7.59
N LEU A 51 15.13 0.01 -6.33
CA LEU A 51 14.88 -0.81 -5.16
C LEU A 51 13.42 -0.61 -4.72
N LEU A 52 12.58 -1.65 -4.85
CA LEU A 52 11.23 -1.65 -4.30
C LEU A 52 11.26 -2.14 -2.86
N VAL A 53 10.82 -1.31 -1.93
CA VAL A 53 10.78 -1.61 -0.50
C VAL A 53 9.33 -1.69 -0.03
N ALA A 54 8.86 -2.86 0.40
CA ALA A 54 7.51 -2.98 0.95
C ALA A 54 7.47 -2.83 2.46
N VAL A 55 6.43 -2.15 2.94
CA VAL A 55 6.10 -2.11 4.36
C VAL A 55 5.32 -3.37 4.74
N LEU A 56 5.97 -4.28 5.46
CA LEU A 56 5.38 -5.54 5.90
C LEU A 56 4.34 -5.29 7.01
N LYS A 57 3.28 -6.10 7.07
CA LYS A 57 2.91 -7.19 6.11
C LYS A 57 1.98 -6.68 5.00
N GLY A 58 1.33 -5.53 5.19
CA GLY A 58 0.22 -5.03 4.37
C GLY A 58 0.54 -4.82 2.89
N ALA A 59 1.77 -4.43 2.56
CA ALA A 59 2.14 -4.08 1.19
C ALA A 59 2.72 -5.23 0.37
N CYS A 60 2.90 -6.44 0.95
CA CYS A 60 3.62 -7.52 0.27
C CYS A 60 2.96 -7.98 -1.05
N MET A 61 1.62 -8.05 -1.08
CA MET A 61 0.88 -8.45 -2.29
C MET A 61 1.00 -7.36 -3.37
N PHE A 62 0.84 -6.11 -2.98
CA PHE A 62 0.97 -4.99 -3.89
C PHE A 62 2.37 -4.88 -4.49
N GLN A 63 3.43 -5.00 -3.66
CA GLN A 63 4.81 -4.98 -4.15
C GLN A 63 5.06 -6.11 -5.16
N ALA A 64 4.64 -7.33 -4.84
CA ALA A 64 4.87 -8.49 -5.69
C ALA A 64 4.18 -8.35 -7.07
N ASP A 65 2.96 -7.83 -7.10
CA ASP A 65 2.24 -7.60 -8.35
C ASP A 65 2.80 -6.40 -9.12
N LEU A 66 3.17 -5.32 -8.42
CA LEU A 66 3.77 -4.14 -9.02
C LEU A 66 5.13 -4.46 -9.66
N ALA A 67 5.96 -5.25 -9.00
CA ALA A 67 7.25 -5.72 -9.52
C ALA A 67 7.07 -6.49 -10.83
N ARG A 68 6.11 -7.43 -10.87
CA ARG A 68 5.80 -8.18 -12.10
C ARG A 68 5.24 -7.29 -13.20
N ALA A 69 4.41 -6.31 -12.83
CA ALA A 69 3.77 -5.40 -13.79
C ALA A 69 4.73 -4.38 -14.40
N SER A 70 5.79 -3.98 -13.70
CA SER A 70 6.76 -3.01 -14.20
C SER A 70 7.71 -3.59 -15.25
N ALA A 71 7.94 -4.91 -15.22
CA ALA A 71 8.87 -5.61 -16.11
C ALA A 71 10.31 -5.02 -16.12
N LEU A 72 10.70 -4.31 -15.07
CA LEU A 72 12.05 -3.76 -14.87
C LEU A 72 12.96 -4.81 -14.22
N ASP A 73 14.28 -4.69 -14.48
CA ASP A 73 15.28 -5.28 -13.60
C ASP A 73 15.32 -4.47 -12.29
N LEU A 74 14.77 -5.03 -11.24
CA LEU A 74 14.63 -4.35 -9.96
C LEU A 74 15.01 -5.28 -8.80
N GLU A 75 15.31 -4.68 -7.66
CA GLU A 75 15.57 -5.39 -6.42
C GLU A 75 14.40 -5.25 -5.46
N LEU A 76 14.09 -6.29 -4.71
CA LEU A 76 13.04 -6.29 -3.70
C LEU A 76 13.65 -6.31 -2.31
N ASP A 77 13.14 -5.47 -1.43
CA ASP A 77 13.45 -5.50 -0.01
C ASP A 77 12.21 -5.18 0.82
N PHE A 78 12.33 -5.34 2.12
CA PHE A 78 11.22 -5.21 3.05
C PHE A 78 11.68 -4.46 4.29
N LEU A 79 10.78 -3.69 4.85
CA LEU A 79 10.91 -3.16 6.19
C LEU A 79 9.63 -3.42 6.99
N SER A 80 9.71 -3.36 8.29
CA SER A 80 8.52 -3.38 9.13
C SER A 80 8.59 -2.31 10.20
N VAL A 81 7.43 -1.70 10.46
CA VAL A 81 7.28 -0.64 11.44
C VAL A 81 6.18 -1.06 12.42
N SER A 82 6.42 -0.87 13.72
CA SER A 82 5.36 -0.97 14.68
C SER A 82 4.41 0.22 14.49
N SER A 83 3.24 -0.02 13.93
CA SER A 83 2.14 0.91 14.11
C SER A 83 1.50 0.62 15.47
N TYR A 84 1.76 1.41 16.47
CA TYR A 84 1.00 1.37 17.72
C TYR A 84 -0.43 1.84 17.41
N GLY A 85 -1.37 0.90 17.30
CA GLY A 85 -2.74 1.27 16.96
C GLY A 85 -3.75 0.16 16.77
N SER A 86 -3.66 -0.97 17.50
CA SER A 86 -4.83 -1.83 17.75
C SER A 86 -5.40 -1.65 19.17
N ASP A 87 -4.68 -0.94 20.04
CA ASP A 87 -5.19 -0.58 21.37
C ASP A 87 -5.38 0.93 21.47
N THR A 88 -6.54 1.38 21.89
CA THR A 88 -6.97 2.78 22.02
C THR A 88 -6.15 3.60 23.03
N THR A 89 -5.11 3.03 23.64
CA THR A 89 -4.31 3.63 24.71
C THR A 89 -2.81 3.76 24.43
N ALA A 90 -2.25 3.14 23.40
CA ALA A 90 -0.80 3.18 23.14
C ALA A 90 -0.44 4.25 22.09
N GLN A 91 -0.19 5.47 22.53
CA GLN A 91 0.23 6.62 21.73
C GLN A 91 1.77 6.72 21.70
N GLY A 92 2.45 5.84 20.97
CA GLY A 92 3.88 5.99 20.71
C GLY A 92 4.17 6.41 19.26
N PRO A 93 5.33 7.03 18.97
CA PRO A 93 5.76 7.25 17.60
C PRO A 93 6.03 5.91 16.89
N PRO A 94 5.88 5.84 15.55
CA PRO A 94 6.27 4.66 14.80
C PRO A 94 7.73 4.27 15.11
N ARG A 95 8.01 2.97 15.14
CA ARG A 95 9.38 2.46 15.34
C ARG A 95 9.68 1.38 14.31
N LEU A 96 10.88 1.41 13.77
CA LEU A 96 11.38 0.38 12.87
C LEU A 96 11.59 -0.92 13.66
N ILE A 97 10.91 -2.00 13.26
CA ILE A 97 11.08 -3.36 13.82
C ILE A 97 12.13 -4.12 13.01
N SER A 98 12.04 -4.03 11.68
CA SER A 98 13.01 -4.61 10.75
C SER A 98 13.33 -3.56 9.69
N ASP A 99 14.62 -3.38 9.44
CA ASP A 99 15.12 -2.45 8.44
C ASP A 99 15.38 -3.15 7.10
N VAL A 100 15.50 -2.35 6.04
CA VAL A 100 15.99 -2.82 4.75
C VAL A 100 17.41 -3.39 4.89
N ARG A 101 17.68 -4.45 4.12
CA ARG A 101 19.02 -5.06 4.06
C ARG A 101 19.90 -4.42 3.00
N ALA A 102 19.28 -3.94 1.92
CA ALA A 102 19.97 -3.28 0.82
C ALA A 102 20.52 -1.91 1.27
N ASP A 103 21.72 -1.54 0.79
CA ASP A 103 22.17 -0.17 0.89
C ASP A 103 21.33 0.71 -0.03
N VAL A 104 20.73 1.74 0.54
CA VAL A 104 19.86 2.69 -0.19
C VAL A 104 20.62 3.93 -0.69
N ALA A 105 21.87 4.12 -0.25
CA ALA A 105 22.65 5.30 -0.63
C ALA A 105 22.85 5.37 -2.15
N GLY A 106 22.51 6.50 -2.77
CA GLY A 106 22.64 6.72 -4.21
C GLY A 106 21.70 5.89 -5.09
N ARG A 107 20.76 5.14 -4.53
CA ARG A 107 19.80 4.31 -5.29
C ARG A 107 18.44 4.98 -5.45
N HIS A 108 17.74 4.63 -6.50
CA HIS A 108 16.32 4.95 -6.66
C HIS A 108 15.50 4.00 -5.80
N VAL A 109 14.76 4.53 -4.81
CA VAL A 109 13.95 3.75 -3.87
C VAL A 109 12.47 4.05 -4.06
N LEU A 110 11.68 3.00 -4.30
CA LEU A 110 10.23 3.04 -4.33
C LEU A 110 9.69 2.37 -3.06
N LEU A 111 9.15 3.16 -2.15
CA LEU A 111 8.45 2.65 -0.96
C LEU A 111 7.04 2.21 -1.35
N CYS A 112 6.75 0.91 -1.20
CA CYS A 112 5.45 0.33 -1.47
C CYS A 112 4.63 0.22 -0.19
N GLU A 113 3.44 0.85 -0.17
CA GLU A 113 2.50 0.82 0.94
C GLU A 113 1.14 0.29 0.49
N GLY A 114 0.53 -0.58 1.28
CA GLY A 114 -0.80 -1.10 0.97
C GLY A 114 -1.90 -0.05 1.12
N VAL A 115 -1.84 0.72 2.20
CA VAL A 115 -2.78 1.82 2.47
C VAL A 115 -2.10 2.96 3.21
N VAL A 116 -2.25 4.17 2.69
CA VAL A 116 -1.83 5.39 3.38
C VAL A 116 -3.06 6.06 4.00
N ASP A 117 -3.14 5.96 5.32
CA ASP A 117 -4.21 6.52 6.15
C ASP A 117 -3.80 7.90 6.69
N SER A 118 -3.38 8.02 7.94
CA SER A 118 -2.97 9.29 8.55
C SER A 118 -1.69 9.91 7.97
N GLY A 119 -0.88 9.14 7.27
CA GLY A 119 0.42 9.56 6.74
C GLY A 119 1.59 9.42 7.73
N ARG A 120 1.34 9.16 9.01
CA ARG A 120 2.39 9.11 10.06
C ARG A 120 3.46 8.07 9.79
N THR A 121 3.06 6.84 9.45
CA THR A 121 3.98 5.72 9.17
C THR A 121 4.86 6.04 7.96
N VAL A 122 4.26 6.51 6.88
CA VAL A 122 4.99 6.86 5.65
C VAL A 122 5.94 8.01 5.90
N SER A 123 5.51 9.09 6.59
CA SER A 123 6.40 10.21 6.95
C SER A 123 7.62 9.73 7.73
N TYR A 124 7.42 8.90 8.77
CA TYR A 124 8.52 8.33 9.55
C TYR A 124 9.50 7.52 8.68
N ILE A 125 8.99 6.68 7.78
CA ILE A 125 9.84 5.86 6.89
C ILE A 125 10.61 6.75 5.90
N LEU A 126 9.95 7.77 5.34
CA LEU A 126 10.60 8.72 4.43
C LEU A 126 11.76 9.45 5.12
N ASP A 127 11.59 9.87 6.38
CA ASP A 127 12.66 10.50 7.16
C ASP A 127 13.81 9.50 7.40
N ALA A 128 13.48 8.26 7.81
CA ALA A 128 14.48 7.24 8.11
C ALA A 128 15.29 6.81 6.88
N LEU A 129 14.65 6.60 5.73
CA LEU A 129 15.34 6.22 4.49
C LEU A 129 15.99 7.43 3.82
N GLY A 130 15.37 8.61 3.86
CA GLY A 130 15.89 9.84 3.28
C GLY A 130 17.20 10.28 3.91
N SER A 131 17.39 10.06 5.22
CA SER A 131 18.64 10.35 5.93
C SER A 131 19.85 9.59 5.38
N ARG A 132 19.62 8.48 4.67
CA ARG A 132 20.65 7.62 4.05
C ARG A 132 21.03 8.06 2.63
N ARG A 133 20.50 9.20 2.16
CA ARG A 133 20.83 9.84 0.88
C ARG A 133 20.60 8.95 -0.36
N PRO A 134 19.39 8.40 -0.58
CA PRO A 134 19.06 7.76 -1.83
C PRO A 134 19.11 8.77 -2.99
N ALA A 135 19.30 8.31 -4.24
CA ALA A 135 19.20 9.15 -5.43
C ALA A 135 17.79 9.70 -5.62
N SER A 136 16.78 8.88 -5.33
CA SER A 136 15.38 9.31 -5.19
C SER A 136 14.66 8.41 -4.20
N LEU A 137 13.64 8.98 -3.55
CA LEU A 137 12.76 8.26 -2.64
C LEU A 137 11.33 8.69 -2.92
N VAL A 138 10.53 7.77 -3.45
CA VAL A 138 9.14 8.01 -3.81
C VAL A 138 8.22 6.96 -3.21
N VAL A 139 6.93 7.29 -3.08
CA VAL A 139 5.93 6.39 -2.52
C VAL A 139 4.97 5.91 -3.60
N ALA A 140 4.80 4.58 -3.67
CA ALA A 140 3.74 3.91 -4.38
C ALA A 140 2.76 3.32 -3.37
N THR A 141 1.48 3.65 -3.47
CA THR A 141 0.45 3.09 -2.59
C THR A 141 -0.71 2.52 -3.37
N LEU A 142 -1.25 1.38 -2.91
CA LEU A 142 -2.47 0.86 -3.52
C LEU A 142 -3.68 1.72 -3.14
N LEU A 143 -3.81 2.05 -1.85
CA LEU A 143 -4.95 2.80 -1.32
C LEU A 143 -4.50 4.09 -0.65
N ASN A 144 -5.18 5.19 -0.99
CA ASN A 144 -4.99 6.49 -0.39
C ASN A 144 -6.28 6.94 0.30
N LYS A 145 -6.29 7.02 1.65
CA LYS A 145 -7.42 7.50 2.46
C LYS A 145 -7.30 9.00 2.74
N LEU A 146 -7.65 9.83 1.76
CA LEU A 146 -7.58 11.29 1.92
C LEU A 146 -8.34 11.82 3.15
N PRO A 147 -9.57 11.35 3.48
CA PRO A 147 -10.31 11.87 4.64
C PRO A 147 -9.63 11.62 5.99
N CYS A 148 -8.72 10.64 6.06
CA CYS A 148 -8.00 10.26 7.30
C CYS A 148 -6.63 10.94 7.42
N ARG A 149 -6.20 11.71 6.40
CA ARG A 149 -4.87 12.30 6.32
C ARG A 149 -4.66 13.35 7.43
N LYS A 150 -3.55 13.17 8.18
CA LYS A 150 -3.10 14.10 9.24
C LYS A 150 -1.75 14.71 8.93
N ILE A 151 -0.91 13.97 8.20
CA ILE A 151 0.42 14.43 7.76
C ILE A 151 0.47 14.26 6.25
N GLU A 152 0.75 15.35 5.55
CA GLU A 152 0.96 15.31 4.10
C GLU A 152 2.22 14.53 3.77
N VAL A 153 2.11 13.61 2.82
CA VAL A 153 3.22 12.80 2.31
C VAL A 153 3.20 12.79 0.79
N PRO A 154 4.37 12.85 0.14
CA PRO A 154 4.46 12.89 -1.31
C PRO A 154 4.17 11.50 -1.89
N LEU A 155 2.95 11.26 -2.34
CA LEU A 155 2.56 10.04 -3.04
C LEU A 155 2.75 10.23 -4.55
N ARG A 156 3.69 9.52 -5.16
CA ARG A 156 3.96 9.59 -6.59
C ARG A 156 3.01 8.70 -7.39
N TYR A 157 2.84 7.46 -6.94
CA TYR A 157 2.03 6.46 -7.61
C TYR A 157 0.88 6.04 -6.69
N VAL A 158 -0.34 6.33 -7.11
CA VAL A 158 -1.54 6.05 -6.30
C VAL A 158 -2.46 5.13 -7.07
N GLY A 159 -2.79 3.99 -6.47
CA GLY A 159 -3.75 3.05 -7.03
C GLY A 159 -5.16 3.63 -7.03
N PHE A 160 -5.73 3.76 -5.84
CA PHE A 160 -7.10 4.25 -5.65
C PHE A 160 -7.18 5.22 -4.49
N SER A 161 -7.96 6.29 -4.64
CA SER A 161 -8.39 7.11 -3.53
C SER A 161 -9.72 6.57 -3.00
N ILE A 162 -9.79 6.32 -1.69
CA ILE A 162 -10.96 5.73 -1.03
C ILE A 162 -11.41 6.58 0.17
N GLY A 163 -12.61 6.29 0.67
CA GLY A 163 -13.17 6.90 1.88
C GLY A 163 -12.46 6.49 3.17
N ALA A 164 -13.10 6.80 4.31
CA ALA A 164 -12.55 6.53 5.64
C ALA A 164 -12.79 5.09 6.14
N ASP A 165 -13.57 4.29 5.40
CA ASP A 165 -13.94 2.94 5.81
C ASP A 165 -12.75 2.08 6.16
N PHE A 166 -12.93 1.20 7.16
CA PHE A 166 -11.95 0.17 7.45
C PHE A 166 -11.99 -0.90 6.34
N VAL A 167 -10.84 -1.24 5.78
CA VAL A 167 -10.74 -2.15 4.63
C VAL A 167 -9.80 -3.31 4.92
N VAL A 168 -10.10 -4.46 4.31
CA VAL A 168 -9.32 -5.69 4.39
C VAL A 168 -9.13 -6.31 3.01
N GLY A 169 -8.18 -7.23 2.90
CA GLY A 169 -7.89 -7.95 1.66
C GLY A 169 -6.64 -7.42 0.95
N TYR A 170 -6.15 -8.20 0.01
CA TYR A 170 -4.96 -7.90 -0.80
C TYR A 170 -3.75 -7.44 0.03
N GLY A 171 -3.46 -8.20 1.09
CA GLY A 171 -2.40 -7.92 2.06
C GLY A 171 -2.88 -7.23 3.34
N LEU A 172 -3.98 -6.48 3.29
CA LEU A 172 -4.56 -5.80 4.46
C LEU A 172 -5.36 -6.77 5.33
N ASP A 173 -5.38 -6.51 6.64
CA ASP A 173 -5.98 -7.42 7.61
C ASP A 173 -6.92 -6.77 8.62
N ARG A 174 -7.67 -7.65 9.29
CA ARG A 174 -8.29 -7.43 10.60
C ARG A 174 -7.91 -8.59 11.51
N ALA A 175 -7.12 -8.35 12.55
CA ALA A 175 -6.63 -9.36 13.49
C ALA A 175 -5.95 -10.56 12.76
N GLU A 176 -5.00 -10.27 11.87
CA GLU A 176 -4.25 -11.22 11.03
C GLU A 176 -5.08 -12.03 10.03
N ARG A 177 -6.35 -11.70 9.83
CA ARG A 177 -7.25 -12.37 8.86
C ARG A 177 -7.40 -11.55 7.60
N TYR A 178 -7.85 -12.18 6.51
CA TYR A 178 -8.23 -11.59 5.21
C TYR A 178 -7.09 -11.17 4.28
N ARG A 179 -5.82 -11.22 4.66
CA ARG A 179 -4.70 -10.79 3.81
C ARG A 179 -4.63 -11.51 2.46
N ASN A 180 -5.11 -12.76 2.41
CA ASN A 180 -5.08 -13.63 1.24
C ASN A 180 -6.20 -13.35 0.22
N LEU A 181 -7.16 -12.47 0.53
CA LEU A 181 -8.23 -12.13 -0.40
C LEU A 181 -7.68 -11.40 -1.62
N PRO A 182 -8.13 -11.73 -2.84
CA PRO A 182 -7.63 -11.07 -4.05
C PRO A 182 -8.30 -9.70 -4.31
N PHE A 183 -9.23 -9.28 -3.46
CA PHE A 183 -10.01 -8.05 -3.56
C PHE A 183 -9.89 -7.22 -2.28
N ILE A 184 -10.36 -5.97 -2.32
CA ILE A 184 -10.53 -5.14 -1.12
C ILE A 184 -12.00 -5.16 -0.72
N GLY A 185 -12.24 -5.48 0.55
CA GLY A 185 -13.57 -5.51 1.14
C GLY A 185 -13.68 -4.66 2.39
N ILE A 186 -14.90 -4.26 2.71
CA ILE A 186 -15.28 -3.59 3.95
C ILE A 186 -16.01 -4.64 4.81
N PRO A 187 -15.52 -4.96 6.02
CA PRO A 187 -16.23 -5.83 6.93
C PRO A 187 -17.57 -5.21 7.33
N GLU A 188 -18.67 -5.94 7.12
CA GLU A 188 -19.95 -5.55 7.69
C GLU A 188 -19.87 -5.78 9.20
N GLU A 189 -20.31 -4.80 9.99
CA GLU A 189 -20.36 -4.92 11.46
C GLU A 189 -21.35 -6.02 11.83
N MET A 190 -20.90 -6.94 12.71
CA MET A 190 -21.80 -7.87 13.39
C MET A 190 -22.47 -7.17 14.57
#